data_0faeeb1971255168b1284390b0d9ccf3
#
_entry.id   0faeeb1971255168b1284390b0d9ccf3
#
_cell.length_a   1.000
_cell.length_b   1.000
_cell.length_c   1.000
_cell.angle_alpha   90.00
_cell.angle_beta   90.00
_cell.angle_gamma   90.00
#
_symmetry.space_group_name_H-M   'P 1'
#
loop_
_entity.id
_entity.type
_entity.pdbx_description
1 polymer ?
#
loop_
_entity_poly.entity_id
_entity_poly.type
_entity_poly.pdbx_seq_one_letter_code
_entity_poly.pdbx_strand_id
1 'polypeptide(L)' 'MRYRHYKGGIYELMCEALLESDHTPVIVYRAEDGAVWVRPRDAFFDTVTVGGATQPRFAPLD' A
#
# COMPACT_ATOMS: atom_id res chain seq x y z
N MET A 1 -8.27 6.20 -5.05
CA MET A 1 -8.84 5.05 -4.34
C MET A 1 -8.20 4.90 -2.98
N ARG A 2 -8.97 4.74 -1.94
CA ARG A 2 -8.46 4.70 -0.57
C ARG A 2 -8.32 3.28 -0.07
N TYR A 3 -7.31 3.09 0.79
CA TYR A 3 -7.00 1.81 1.42
C TYR A 3 -6.81 2.03 2.91
N ARG A 4 -7.15 1.00 3.70
CA ARG A 4 -6.83 0.97 5.12
C ARG A 4 -5.70 -0.02 5.35
N HIS A 5 -4.62 0.46 5.99
CA HIS A 5 -3.54 -0.41 6.45
C HIS A 5 -4.05 -1.26 7.61
N TYR A 6 -3.58 -2.49 7.73
CA TYR A 6 -4.06 -3.41 8.80
C TYR A 6 -3.84 -2.85 10.21
N LYS A 7 -2.92 -1.89 10.37
CA LYS A 7 -2.70 -1.19 11.64
C LYS A 7 -3.60 0.03 11.82
N GLY A 8 -4.49 0.32 10.89
CA GLY A 8 -5.52 1.34 11.00
C GLY A 8 -5.34 2.60 10.18
N GLY A 9 -4.15 2.88 9.65
CA GLY A 9 -3.91 4.09 8.86
C GLY A 9 -4.67 4.07 7.54
N ILE A 10 -5.14 5.25 7.12
CA ILE A 10 -5.84 5.42 5.84
C ILE A 10 -4.89 6.06 4.84
N TYR A 11 -4.86 5.52 3.62
CA TYR A 11 -3.95 5.95 2.57
C TYR A 11 -4.69 6.11 1.26
N GLU A 12 -4.25 7.08 0.45
CA GLU A 12 -4.76 7.30 -0.90
C GLU A 12 -3.76 6.77 -1.91
N LEU A 13 -4.17 5.76 -2.69
CA LEU A 13 -3.35 5.28 -3.80
C LEU A 13 -3.40 6.33 -4.90
N MET A 14 -2.24 6.87 -5.26
CA MET A 14 -2.14 7.94 -6.26
C MET A 14 -1.92 7.38 -7.66
N CYS A 15 -0.97 6.47 -7.81
CA CYS A 15 -0.66 5.89 -9.12
C CYS A 15 0.26 4.67 -8.95
N GLU A 16 0.40 3.93 -10.04
CA GLU A 16 1.46 2.94 -10.18
C GLU A 16 2.60 3.58 -10.96
N ALA A 17 3.83 3.16 -10.66
CA ALA A 17 5.01 3.68 -11.33
C ALA A 17 6.05 2.58 -11.44
N LEU A 18 7.14 2.88 -12.11
CA LEU A 18 8.30 1.98 -12.21
C LEU A 18 9.48 2.64 -11.52
N LEU A 19 10.19 1.87 -10.70
CA LEU A 19 11.44 2.34 -10.13
C LEU A 19 12.49 2.36 -11.24
N GLU A 20 13.13 3.50 -11.44
CA GLU A 20 14.02 3.66 -12.58
C GLU A 20 15.23 2.72 -12.54
N SER A 21 15.76 2.45 -11.36
CA SER A 21 17.00 1.67 -11.21
C SER A 21 16.88 0.24 -11.73
N ASP A 22 15.72 -0.41 -11.56
CA ASP A 22 15.55 -1.82 -11.91
C ASP A 22 14.19 -2.14 -12.51
N HIS A 23 13.38 -1.12 -12.78
CA HIS A 23 12.03 -1.24 -13.33
C HIS A 23 11.06 -2.00 -12.42
N THR A 24 11.32 -2.08 -11.12
CA THR A 24 10.39 -2.68 -10.17
C THR A 24 9.07 -1.91 -10.19
N PRO A 25 7.92 -2.57 -10.40
CA PRO A 25 6.62 -1.90 -10.26
C PRO A 25 6.41 -1.46 -8.82
N VAL A 26 6.00 -0.20 -8.65
CA VAL A 26 5.76 0.37 -7.32
C VAL A 26 4.40 1.04 -7.26
N ILE A 27 3.88 1.18 -6.04
CA ILE A 27 2.66 1.94 -5.76
C ILE A 27 3.09 3.23 -5.07
N VAL A 28 2.57 4.35 -5.58
CA VAL A 28 2.76 5.68 -4.98
C VAL A 28 1.48 6.01 -4.22
N TYR A 29 1.59 6.30 -2.92
CA TYR A 29 0.43 6.53 -2.09
C TYR A 29 0.70 7.62 -1.07
N ARG A 30 -0.37 8.27 -0.60
CA ARG A 30 -0.29 9.39 0.34
C ARG A 30 -0.93 8.99 1.67
N ALA A 31 -0.23 9.30 2.77
CA ALA A 31 -0.74 9.14 4.11
C ALA A 31 -1.61 10.35 4.52
N GLU A 32 -2.35 10.21 5.62
CA GLU A 32 -3.22 11.28 6.11
C GLU A 32 -2.46 12.54 6.51
N ASP A 33 -1.20 12.40 6.91
CA ASP A 33 -0.36 13.54 7.25
C ASP A 33 0.22 14.25 6.02
N GLY A 34 -0.12 13.79 4.81
CA GLY A 34 0.34 14.36 3.56
C GLY A 34 1.63 13.77 3.02
N ALA A 35 2.30 12.90 3.77
CA ALA A 35 3.51 12.24 3.30
C ALA A 35 3.19 11.32 2.14
N VAL A 36 4.03 11.35 1.11
CA VAL A 36 3.90 10.48 -0.06
C VAL A 36 4.95 9.39 0.03
N TRP A 37 4.50 8.15 -0.10
CA TRP A 37 5.34 6.96 0.05
C TRP A 37 5.35 6.16 -1.23
N VAL A 38 6.40 5.37 -1.39
CA VAL A 38 6.55 4.44 -2.51
C VAL A 38 6.84 3.06 -1.92
N ARG A 39 6.09 2.06 -2.37
CA ARG A 39 6.28 0.67 -1.93
C ARG A 39 6.25 -0.24 -3.15
N PRO A 40 7.07 -1.28 -3.22
CA PRO A 40 6.94 -2.25 -4.30
C PRO A 40 5.51 -2.77 -4.39
N ARG A 41 5.00 -2.93 -5.61
CA ARG A 41 3.61 -3.33 -5.86
C ARG A 41 3.26 -4.63 -5.12
N ASP A 42 4.12 -5.62 -5.20
CA ASP A 42 3.88 -6.92 -4.56
C ASP A 42 3.80 -6.79 -3.04
N ALA A 43 4.60 -5.89 -2.46
CA ALA A 43 4.58 -5.64 -1.02
C ALA A 43 3.37 -4.80 -0.60
N PHE A 44 2.83 -3.97 -1.50
CA PHE A 44 1.62 -3.20 -1.21
C PHE A 44 0.39 -4.12 -1.16
N PHE A 45 0.30 -5.04 -2.10
CA PHE A 45 -0.86 -5.94 -2.22
C PHE A 45 -0.66 -7.30 -1.55
N ASP A 46 0.35 -7.42 -0.70
CA ASP A 46 0.57 -8.68 0.01
C ASP A 46 -0.44 -8.84 1.16
N THR A 47 -0.33 -9.97 1.84
CA THR A 47 -1.15 -10.26 3.00
C THR A 47 -0.29 -10.31 4.26
N VAL A 48 -0.95 -10.12 5.40
CA VAL A 48 -0.33 -10.25 6.72
C VAL A 48 -1.15 -11.23 7.55
N THR A 49 -0.51 -11.87 8.52
CA THR A 49 -1.20 -12.75 9.45
C THR A 49 -1.17 -12.12 10.83
N VAL A 50 -2.36 -11.89 11.40
CA VAL A 50 -2.52 -11.29 12.72
C VAL A 50 -3.49 -12.15 13.51
N GLY A 51 -3.07 -12.62 14.67
CA GLY A 51 -3.91 -13.45 15.53
C GLY A 51 -4.38 -14.73 14.85
N GLY A 52 -3.57 -15.30 13.94
CA GLY A 52 -3.92 -16.50 13.19
C GLY A 52 -4.79 -16.25 11.97
N ALA A 53 -5.24 -15.03 11.73
CA ALA A 53 -6.06 -14.67 10.58
C ALA A 53 -5.24 -13.96 9.52
N THR A 54 -5.40 -14.37 8.26
CA THR A 54 -4.74 -13.74 7.12
C THR A 54 -5.62 -12.63 6.56
N GLN A 55 -5.05 -11.46 6.32
CA GLN A 55 -5.78 -10.31 5.79
C GLN A 55 -4.87 -9.49 4.89
N PRO A 56 -5.43 -8.66 4.01
CA PRO A 56 -4.61 -7.76 3.19
C PRO A 56 -3.86 -6.76 4.06
N ARG A 57 -2.61 -6.48 3.70
CA ARG A 57 -1.84 -5.40 4.36
C ARG A 57 -2.55 -4.07 4.18
N PHE A 58 -3.06 -3.81 2.96
CA PHE A 58 -3.87 -2.64 2.64
C PHE A 58 -5.19 -3.14 2.05
N ALA A 59 -6.30 -2.87 2.74
CA ALA A 59 -7.62 -3.28 2.31
C ALA A 59 -8.33 -2.13 1.61
N PRO A 60 -8.92 -2.36 0.42
CA PRO A 60 -9.65 -1.30 -0.27
C PRO A 60 -10.87 -0.85 0.54
N LEU A 61 -11.10 0.47 0.55
CA LEU A 61 -12.24 1.06 1.26
C LEU A 61 -13.37 1.45 0.31
N ASP A 62 -13.06 1.67 -0.95
CA ASP A 62 -14.04 2.13 -1.95
C ASP A 62 -14.32 1.04 -2.98
#